data_79667ca9aa4eddb903415499f127dd00
#
_entry.id   79667ca9aa4eddb903415499f127dd00
#
_cell.length_a   1.000
_cell.length_b   1.000
_cell.length_c   1.000
_cell.angle_alpha   90.00
_cell.angle_beta   90.00
_cell.angle_gamma   90.00
#
_symmetry.space_group_name_H-M   'P 1'
#
loop_
_entity.id
_entity.type
_entity.pdbx_description
1 polymer ?
#
loop_
_entity_poly.entity_id
_entity_poly.type
_entity_poly.pdbx_seq_one_letter_code
_entity_poly.pdbx_strand_id
1 'polypeptide(L)'
;MFVVGLTGGIGSGKSTVAEMFTALEIDLVDADVAAREVVAPGTPALAEIAEHFGPDILMADGSLDRRGLRRLIFNQKQEKHWLEALLHPLIRRWLTQQISNRRSAYCLLISPLLLETGQAEMVDRILVVDV
;
A
#
# COMPACT_ATOMS: atom_id res chain seq x y z
N MET A 1 -8.92 -7.97 -16.14
CA MET A 1 -9.00 -6.51 -15.85
C MET A 1 -7.70 -5.84 -16.26
N PHE A 2 -7.79 -4.83 -17.11
CA PHE A 2 -6.63 -4.02 -17.48
C PHE A 2 -6.32 -3.05 -16.34
N VAL A 3 -5.08 -3.00 -15.91
CA VAL A 3 -4.67 -2.18 -14.75
C VAL A 3 -3.60 -1.19 -15.17
N VAL A 4 -3.85 0.09 -14.88
CA VAL A 4 -2.88 1.17 -15.09
C VAL A 4 -2.32 1.57 -13.74
N GLY A 5 -1.01 1.47 -13.57
CA GLY A 5 -0.34 1.92 -12.35
C GLY A 5 -0.06 3.41 -12.41
N LEU A 6 -0.43 4.13 -11.36
CA LEU A 6 -0.14 5.56 -11.21
C LEU A 6 0.86 5.74 -10.09
N THR A 7 2.01 6.29 -10.40
CA THR A 7 3.06 6.57 -9.42
C THR A 7 3.58 7.99 -9.59
N GLY A 8 4.30 8.47 -8.60
CA GLY A 8 4.87 9.81 -8.59
C GLY A 8 5.24 10.21 -7.17
N GLY A 9 6.18 11.12 -7.03
CA GLY A 9 6.63 11.59 -5.73
C GLY A 9 5.61 12.49 -5.04
N ILE A 10 5.88 12.81 -3.78
CA ILE A 10 5.08 13.78 -3.03
C ILE A 10 5.13 15.12 -3.75
N GLY A 11 3.98 15.77 -3.94
CA GLY A 11 3.89 17.06 -4.61
C GLY A 11 3.96 16.98 -6.13
N SER A 12 3.92 15.78 -6.72
CA SER A 12 3.97 15.60 -8.18
C SER A 12 2.67 15.92 -8.90
N GLY A 13 1.55 16.07 -8.17
CA GLY A 13 0.23 16.23 -8.77
C GLY A 13 -0.51 14.90 -8.97
N LYS A 14 -0.03 13.82 -8.39
CA LYS A 14 -0.61 12.48 -8.52
C LYS A 14 -2.07 12.42 -8.08
N SER A 15 -2.41 13.10 -6.97
CA SER A 15 -3.80 13.17 -6.48
C SER A 15 -4.72 13.86 -7.46
N THR A 16 -4.26 14.92 -8.11
CA THR A 16 -5.04 15.64 -9.13
C THR A 16 -5.32 14.75 -10.32
N VAL A 17 -4.31 14.00 -10.78
CA VAL A 17 -4.48 13.07 -11.90
C VAL A 17 -5.47 11.96 -11.51
N ALA A 18 -5.36 11.42 -10.29
CA ALA A 18 -6.28 10.40 -9.79
C ALA A 18 -7.73 10.91 -9.78
N GLU A 19 -7.96 12.16 -9.35
CA GLU A 19 -9.28 12.77 -9.36
C GLU A 19 -9.86 12.90 -10.77
N MET A 20 -9.01 13.18 -11.75
CA MET A 20 -9.44 13.25 -13.16
C MET A 20 -9.95 11.90 -13.65
N PHE A 21 -9.29 10.80 -13.28
CA PHE A 21 -9.74 9.45 -13.62
C PHE A 21 -11.04 9.10 -12.92
N THR A 22 -11.21 9.51 -11.66
CA THR A 22 -12.45 9.32 -10.93
C THR A 22 -13.62 10.02 -11.61
N ALA A 23 -13.39 11.24 -12.11
CA ALA A 23 -14.41 11.98 -12.85
C ALA A 23 -14.83 11.28 -14.16
N LEU A 24 -13.98 10.39 -14.69
CA LEU A 24 -14.28 9.55 -15.85
C LEU A 24 -14.88 8.20 -15.47
N GLU A 25 -15.27 8.03 -14.21
CA GLU A 25 -15.87 6.81 -13.68
C GLU A 25 -14.93 5.59 -13.73
N ILE A 26 -13.63 5.84 -13.63
CA ILE A 26 -12.62 4.79 -13.52
C ILE A 26 -12.39 4.46 -12.06
N ASP A 27 -12.46 3.17 -11.72
CA ASP A 27 -12.25 2.70 -10.35
C ASP A 27 -10.78 2.88 -9.93
N LEU A 28 -10.60 3.31 -8.69
CA LEU A 28 -9.28 3.51 -8.09
C LEU A 28 -9.01 2.44 -7.04
N VAL A 29 -7.78 1.93 -7.01
CA VAL A 29 -7.27 1.08 -5.94
C VAL A 29 -6.00 1.72 -5.41
N ASP A 30 -5.96 2.01 -4.12
CA ASP A 30 -4.86 2.74 -3.49
C ASP A 30 -4.01 1.79 -2.64
N ALA A 31 -2.74 1.67 -2.97
CA ALA A 31 -1.81 0.81 -2.24
C ALA A 31 -1.56 1.30 -0.81
N ASP A 32 -1.68 2.60 -0.55
CA ASP A 32 -1.55 3.13 0.82
C ASP A 32 -2.71 2.67 1.70
N VAL A 33 -3.90 2.55 1.14
CA VAL A 33 -5.05 1.98 1.84
C VAL A 33 -4.80 0.52 2.16
N ALA A 34 -4.26 -0.25 1.20
CA ALA A 34 -3.90 -1.65 1.42
C ALA A 34 -2.92 -1.79 2.58
N ALA A 35 -1.89 -0.97 2.61
CA ALA A 35 -0.86 -1.02 3.65
C ALA A 35 -1.43 -0.76 5.04
N ARG A 36 -2.48 0.06 5.15
CA ARG A 36 -3.17 0.31 6.43
C ARG A 36 -4.14 -0.81 6.79
N GLU A 37 -4.89 -1.30 5.82
CA GLU A 37 -5.92 -2.30 6.05
C GLU A 37 -5.36 -3.64 6.51
N VAL A 38 -4.20 -4.05 5.97
CA VAL A 38 -3.61 -5.34 6.33
C VAL A 38 -3.06 -5.39 7.76
N VAL A 39 -2.88 -4.22 8.39
CA VAL A 39 -2.43 -4.11 9.79
C VAL A 39 -3.45 -3.41 10.68
N ALA A 40 -4.71 -3.35 10.27
CA ALA A 40 -5.78 -2.78 11.08
C ALA A 40 -5.94 -3.53 12.41
N PRO A 41 -6.47 -2.88 13.46
CA PRO A 41 -6.71 -3.56 14.74
C PRO A 41 -7.52 -4.85 14.54
N GLY A 42 -7.08 -5.93 15.19
CA GLY A 42 -7.71 -7.23 15.09
C GLY A 42 -7.20 -8.12 13.96
N THR A 43 -6.29 -7.64 13.13
CA THR A 43 -5.71 -8.48 12.06
C THR A 43 -4.60 -9.38 12.59
N PRO A 44 -4.40 -10.57 11.98
CA PRO A 44 -3.29 -11.43 12.35
C PRO A 44 -1.92 -10.80 12.14
N ALA A 45 -1.77 -9.99 11.09
CA ALA A 45 -0.50 -9.32 10.79
C ALA A 45 -0.12 -8.34 11.90
N LEU A 46 -1.07 -7.57 12.42
CA LEU A 46 -0.81 -6.66 13.53
C LEU A 46 -0.40 -7.41 14.79
N ALA A 47 -1.04 -8.56 15.05
CA ALA A 47 -0.68 -9.40 16.17
C ALA A 47 0.77 -9.92 16.05
N GLU A 48 1.18 -10.34 14.87
CA GLU A 48 2.55 -10.77 14.61
C GLU A 48 3.57 -9.65 14.79
N ILE A 49 3.23 -8.44 14.34
CA ILE A 49 4.10 -7.27 14.53
C ILE A 49 4.26 -6.96 16.02
N ALA A 50 3.17 -6.97 16.78
CA ALA A 50 3.21 -6.71 18.21
C ALA A 50 3.99 -7.77 18.96
N GLU A 51 3.92 -9.03 18.54
CA GLU A 51 4.70 -10.11 19.13
C GLU A 51 6.18 -9.95 18.83
N HIS A 52 6.53 -9.57 17.61
CA HIS A 52 7.92 -9.44 17.17
C HIS A 52 8.61 -8.21 17.78
N PHE A 53 7.96 -7.05 17.79
CA PHE A 53 8.54 -5.78 18.24
C PHE A 53 8.17 -5.41 19.67
N GLY A 54 7.23 -6.11 20.28
CA GLY A 54 6.73 -5.83 21.62
C GLY A 54 5.43 -5.01 21.60
N PRO A 55 4.68 -5.03 22.72
CA PRO A 55 3.37 -4.38 22.79
C PRO A 55 3.43 -2.84 22.72
N ASP A 56 4.59 -2.24 22.95
CA ASP A 56 4.77 -0.80 22.86
C ASP A 56 4.60 -0.26 21.44
N ILE A 57 4.60 -1.14 20.44
CA ILE A 57 4.38 -0.75 19.05
C ILE A 57 2.91 -0.43 18.77
N LEU A 58 2.02 -0.76 19.71
CA LEU A 58 0.59 -0.46 19.59
C LEU A 58 0.27 0.82 20.34
N MET A 59 -0.67 1.59 19.78
CA MET A 59 -1.22 2.78 20.44
C MET A 59 -2.28 2.36 21.45
N ALA A 60 -2.75 3.34 22.28
CA ALA A 60 -3.74 3.08 23.30
C ALA A 60 -5.05 2.50 22.76
N ASP A 61 -5.41 2.83 21.51
CA ASP A 61 -6.61 2.33 20.85
C ASP A 61 -6.41 0.96 20.17
N GLY A 62 -5.25 0.36 20.30
CA GLY A 62 -4.93 -0.93 19.70
C GLY A 62 -4.38 -0.85 18.27
N SER A 63 -4.30 0.33 17.68
CA SER A 63 -3.75 0.51 16.35
C SER A 63 -2.23 0.54 16.35
N LEU A 64 -1.63 0.32 15.18
CA LEU A 64 -0.18 0.31 15.01
C LEU A 64 0.38 1.73 15.11
N ASP A 65 1.43 1.91 15.93
CA ASP A 65 2.22 3.14 15.95
C ASP A 65 3.18 3.14 14.76
N ARG A 66 2.74 3.65 13.64
CA ARG A 66 3.49 3.63 12.38
C ARG A 66 4.79 4.42 12.45
N ARG A 67 4.79 5.55 13.15
CA ARG A 67 6.01 6.36 13.34
C ARG A 67 7.02 5.61 14.18
N GLY A 68 6.57 5.00 15.26
CA GLY A 68 7.42 4.21 16.14
C GLY A 68 8.04 3.05 15.41
N LEU A 69 7.25 2.34 14.60
CA LEU A 69 7.75 1.23 13.80
C LEU A 69 8.79 1.70 12.78
N ARG A 70 8.53 2.79 12.07
CA ARG A 70 9.49 3.34 11.11
C ARG A 70 10.82 3.71 11.78
N ARG A 71 10.77 4.27 12.99
CA ARG A 71 11.98 4.61 13.74
C ARG A 71 12.75 3.36 14.16
N LEU A 72 12.04 2.32 14.58
CA LEU A 72 12.66 1.06 14.98
C LEU A 72 13.42 0.39 13.84
N ILE A 73 12.86 0.39 12.63
CA ILE A 73 13.45 -0.31 11.49
C ILE A 73 14.38 0.55 10.64
N PHE A 74 14.49 1.85 10.94
CA PHE A 74 15.22 2.82 10.11
C PHE A 74 16.66 2.38 9.81
N ASN A 75 17.39 1.87 10.81
CA ASN A 75 18.76 1.37 10.67
C ASN A 75 18.87 -0.14 10.85
N GLN A 76 17.76 -0.86 10.79
CA GLN A 76 17.69 -2.29 11.06
C GLN A 76 17.26 -3.04 9.80
N LYS A 77 18.20 -3.33 8.92
CA LYS A 77 17.90 -3.99 7.64
C LYS A 77 17.18 -5.32 7.81
N GLN A 78 17.56 -6.12 8.80
CA GLN A 78 16.94 -7.41 9.07
C GLN A 78 15.49 -7.25 9.50
N GLU A 79 15.21 -6.27 10.35
CA GLU A 79 13.85 -5.98 10.82
C GLU A 79 12.98 -5.46 9.68
N LYS A 80 13.53 -4.61 8.83
CA LYS A 80 12.86 -4.12 7.64
C LYS A 80 12.51 -5.27 6.70
N HIS A 81 13.44 -6.20 6.47
CA HIS A 81 13.21 -7.39 5.63
C HIS A 81 12.12 -8.29 6.23
N TRP A 82 12.15 -8.49 7.54
CA TRP A 82 11.13 -9.29 8.23
C TRP A 82 9.73 -8.69 8.01
N LEU A 83 9.60 -7.37 8.20
CA LEU A 83 8.34 -6.66 8.04
C LEU A 83 7.85 -6.72 6.59
N GLU A 84 8.74 -6.47 5.64
CA GLU A 84 8.40 -6.53 4.21
C GLU A 84 7.96 -7.94 3.80
N ALA A 85 8.66 -8.97 4.28
CA ALA A 85 8.31 -10.36 3.99
C ALA A 85 6.93 -10.72 4.55
N LEU A 86 6.55 -10.14 5.69
CA LEU A 86 5.22 -10.33 6.27
C LEU A 86 4.15 -9.60 5.46
N LEU A 87 4.39 -8.33 5.12
CA LEU A 87 3.36 -7.45 4.59
C LEU A 87 3.17 -7.52 3.07
N HIS A 88 4.22 -7.73 2.28
CA HIS A 88 4.12 -7.72 0.83
C HIS A 88 3.11 -8.74 0.28
N PRO A 89 3.11 -10.01 0.73
CA PRO A 89 2.10 -10.96 0.26
C PRO A 89 0.66 -10.56 0.64
N LEU A 90 0.49 -9.99 1.83
CA LEU A 90 -0.84 -9.56 2.31
C LEU A 90 -1.35 -8.37 1.52
N ILE A 91 -0.48 -7.40 1.27
CA ILE A 91 -0.83 -6.21 0.47
C ILE A 91 -1.17 -6.65 -0.96
N ARG A 92 -0.36 -7.52 -1.57
CA ARG A 92 -0.60 -8.01 -2.92
C ARG A 92 -1.95 -8.73 -3.02
N ARG A 93 -2.27 -9.57 -2.04
CA ARG A 93 -3.56 -10.28 -1.98
C ARG A 93 -4.72 -9.30 -1.87
N TRP A 94 -4.60 -8.32 -0.99
CA TRP A 94 -5.63 -7.29 -0.80
C TRP A 94 -5.86 -6.52 -2.10
N LEU A 95 -4.79 -6.07 -2.75
CA LEU A 95 -4.86 -5.36 -4.02
C LEU A 95 -5.50 -6.21 -5.12
N THR A 96 -5.11 -7.47 -5.22
CA THR A 96 -5.67 -8.41 -6.20
C THR A 96 -7.17 -8.58 -6.01
N GLN A 97 -7.62 -8.71 -4.76
CA GLN A 97 -9.04 -8.83 -4.46
C GLN A 97 -9.80 -7.56 -4.83
N GLN A 98 -9.25 -6.40 -4.52
CA GLN A 98 -9.89 -5.12 -4.85
C GLN A 98 -9.98 -4.91 -6.37
N ILE A 99 -8.94 -5.24 -7.10
CA ILE A 99 -8.92 -5.15 -8.56
C ILE A 99 -9.97 -6.08 -9.17
N SER A 100 -10.09 -7.31 -8.66
CA SER A 100 -11.08 -8.30 -9.13
C SER A 100 -12.52 -7.86 -8.94
N ASN A 101 -12.77 -7.00 -7.96
CA ASN A 101 -14.12 -6.51 -7.64
C ASN A 101 -14.50 -5.25 -8.42
N ARG A 102 -13.61 -4.72 -9.24
CA ARG A 102 -13.88 -3.49 -10.01
C ARG A 102 -14.67 -3.80 -11.28
N ARG A 103 -15.49 -2.84 -11.69
CA ARG A 103 -16.42 -2.98 -12.83
C ARG A 103 -16.11 -2.05 -13.99
N SER A 104 -15.24 -1.06 -13.83
CA SER A 104 -14.86 -0.18 -14.91
C SER A 104 -14.05 -0.92 -15.96
N ALA A 105 -13.95 -0.33 -17.16
CA ALA A 105 -13.21 -0.93 -18.30
C ALA A 105 -11.75 -1.23 -17.92
N TYR A 106 -11.16 -0.37 -17.10
CA TYR A 106 -9.85 -0.59 -16.51
C TYR A 106 -9.83 -0.01 -15.11
N CYS A 107 -8.78 -0.32 -14.35
CA CYS A 107 -8.64 0.10 -12.96
C CYS A 107 -7.33 0.87 -12.82
N LEU A 108 -7.32 1.90 -11.99
CA LEU A 108 -6.11 2.67 -11.68
C LEU A 108 -5.55 2.23 -10.34
N LEU A 109 -4.34 1.70 -10.33
CA LEU A 109 -3.62 1.34 -9.11
C LEU A 109 -2.68 2.47 -8.74
N ILE A 110 -2.93 3.11 -7.60
CA ILE A 110 -2.16 4.25 -7.12
C ILE A 110 -1.12 3.74 -6.11
N SER A 111 0.15 3.99 -6.39
CA SER A 111 1.21 3.61 -5.47
C SER A 111 2.43 4.52 -5.64
N PRO A 112 2.91 5.19 -4.58
CA PRO A 112 4.13 5.99 -4.67
C PRO A 112 5.38 5.14 -4.83
N LEU A 113 5.33 3.86 -4.43
CA LEU A 113 6.46 2.93 -4.49
C LEU A 113 6.24 1.80 -5.50
N LEU A 114 5.45 2.05 -6.55
CA LEU A 114 5.05 1.04 -7.53
C LEU A 114 6.24 0.27 -8.11
N LEU A 115 7.29 0.99 -8.49
CA LEU A 115 8.48 0.38 -9.12
C LEU A 115 9.41 -0.31 -8.11
N GLU A 116 9.33 0.06 -6.83
CA GLU A 116 10.25 -0.43 -5.79
C GLU A 116 9.73 -1.65 -5.04
N THR A 117 8.41 -1.87 -5.04
CA THR A 117 7.79 -2.90 -4.20
C THR A 117 7.34 -4.14 -4.99
N GLY A 118 7.66 -4.22 -6.28
CA GLY A 118 7.20 -5.33 -7.11
C GLY A 118 5.74 -5.21 -7.54
N GLN A 119 5.03 -4.17 -7.15
CA GLN A 119 3.64 -3.94 -7.56
C GLN A 119 3.53 -3.68 -9.07
N ALA A 120 4.65 -3.31 -9.72
CA ALA A 120 4.69 -3.12 -11.17
C ALA A 120 4.26 -4.37 -11.95
N GLU A 121 4.43 -5.56 -11.36
CA GLU A 121 3.98 -6.82 -11.97
C GLU A 121 2.46 -6.92 -12.05
N MET A 122 1.74 -6.16 -11.25
CA MET A 122 0.27 -6.18 -11.19
C MET A 122 -0.38 -5.26 -12.22
N VAL A 123 0.41 -4.46 -12.92
CA VAL A 123 -0.13 -3.45 -13.85
C VAL A 123 0.25 -3.75 -15.29
N ASP A 124 -0.61 -3.33 -16.21
CA ASP A 124 -0.38 -3.49 -17.65
C ASP A 124 0.34 -2.29 -18.26
N ARG A 125 0.17 -1.11 -17.64
CA ARG A 125 0.84 0.12 -18.05
C ARG A 125 1.16 0.95 -16.80
N ILE A 126 2.17 1.78 -16.90
CA ILE A 126 2.59 2.67 -15.81
C ILE A 126 2.50 4.11 -16.29
N LEU A 127 1.83 4.94 -15.48
CA LEU A 127 1.78 6.39 -15.66
C LEU A 127 2.55 7.03 -14.51
N VAL A 128 3.62 7.76 -14.84
CA VAL A 128 4.42 8.48 -13.86
C VAL A 128 4.05 9.95 -13.92
N VAL A 129 3.65 10.52 -12.78
CA VAL A 129 3.39 11.95 -12.67
C VAL A 129 4.67 12.61 -12.20
N ASP A 130 5.23 13.42 -13.06
CA ASP A 130 6.48 14.12 -12.81
C ASP A 130 6.21 15.64 -12.81
N VAL A 131 6.89 16.35 -11.93
CA VAL A 131 6.72 17.81 -11.78
C VAL A 131 7.90 18.53 -12.36
#